data_c0b5aa1ce836600cb3931e239440e417
#
_entry.id   c0b5aa1ce836600cb3931e239440e417
#
_cell.length_a   1.000
_cell.length_b   1.000
_cell.length_c   1.000
_cell.angle_alpha   90.00
_cell.angle_beta   90.00
_cell.angle_gamma   90.00
#
_symmetry.space_group_name_H-M   'P 1'
#
loop_
_entity.id
_entity.type
_entity.pdbx_description
1 polymer ?
#
loop_
_entity_poly.entity_id
_entity_poly.type
_entity_poly.pdbx_seq_one_letter_code
_entity_poly.pdbx_strand_id
1 'polypeptide(L)'
;MEKYAKFLADSRPSKCYKGQTHEPKDWEKLLYMMDSTTITLFDNILKGVGRHPKSGKKKGGMKVHTVMKYHVGVPMVVLLTSAAKHDHYLLKEVHLPKDSTLAMDRGYVDIAQFQRLTEEGVC
;
A
#
# COMPACT_ATOMS: atom_id res chain seq x y z
N MET A 1 14.82 -10.38 7.58
CA MET A 1 14.79 -10.54 6.11
C MET A 1 13.36 -10.19 5.66
N GLU A 2 13.16 -9.00 5.14
CA GLU A 2 11.84 -8.56 4.65
C GLU A 2 11.61 -9.22 3.29
N LYS A 3 10.59 -10.06 3.20
CA LYS A 3 10.19 -10.64 1.91
C LYS A 3 9.26 -9.66 1.22
N TYR A 4 9.74 -9.05 0.17
CA TYR A 4 8.94 -8.25 -0.74
C TYR A 4 8.23 -9.19 -1.71
N ALA A 5 6.90 -9.24 -1.67
CA ALA A 5 6.12 -9.89 -2.71
C ALA A 5 5.70 -8.83 -3.72
N LYS A 6 6.37 -8.77 -4.85
CA LYS A 6 5.97 -7.93 -5.98
C LYS A 6 5.09 -8.77 -6.91
N PHE A 7 3.80 -8.53 -6.89
CA PHE A 7 2.90 -9.12 -7.86
C PHE A 7 2.96 -8.30 -9.15
N LEU A 8 3.57 -8.86 -10.18
CA LEU A 8 3.38 -8.37 -11.53
C LEU A 8 1.97 -8.81 -11.96
N ALA A 9 1.02 -7.89 -11.93
CA ALA A 9 -0.29 -8.13 -12.49
C ALA A 9 -0.13 -8.31 -14.01
N ASP A 10 -0.27 -9.54 -14.48
CA ASP A 10 -0.47 -9.83 -15.91
C ASP A 10 -1.71 -9.02 -16.34
N SER A 11 -1.57 -8.23 -17.38
CA SER A 11 -2.56 -7.27 -17.86
C SER A 11 -3.84 -7.89 -18.44
N ARG A 12 -4.14 -9.14 -18.11
CA ARG A 12 -5.39 -9.78 -18.46
C ARG A 12 -6.49 -9.38 -17.49
N PRO A 13 -7.58 -8.72 -17.93
CA PRO A 13 -8.70 -8.39 -17.07
C PRO A 13 -9.26 -9.69 -16.49
N SER A 14 -9.21 -9.84 -15.18
CA SER A 14 -9.80 -10.97 -14.49
C SER A 14 -11.31 -10.98 -14.78
N LYS A 15 -11.85 -12.11 -15.23
CA LYS A 15 -13.27 -12.28 -15.56
C LYS A 15 -14.22 -12.07 -14.37
N CYS A 16 -13.70 -11.81 -13.18
CA CYS A 16 -14.47 -11.60 -11.95
C CYS A 16 -15.16 -10.23 -11.82
N TYR A 17 -14.77 -9.23 -12.60
CA TYR A 17 -15.37 -7.89 -12.56
C TYR A 17 -16.23 -7.59 -13.81
N LYS A 18 -17.20 -8.45 -14.09
CA LYS A 18 -18.24 -8.17 -15.08
C LYS A 18 -19.35 -7.29 -14.48
N GLY A 19 -19.04 -6.05 -14.14
CA GLY A 19 -20.06 -5.18 -13.56
C GLY A 19 -19.93 -3.70 -13.91
N GLN A 20 -18.78 -3.27 -14.40
CA GLN A 20 -18.60 -1.86 -14.76
C GLN A 20 -18.36 -1.73 -16.26
N THR A 21 -19.42 -1.34 -16.97
CA THR A 21 -19.41 -0.97 -18.39
C THR A 21 -18.86 0.45 -18.63
N HIS A 22 -18.23 1.05 -17.59
CA HIS A 22 -17.68 2.38 -17.70
C HIS A 22 -16.25 2.32 -18.25
N GLU A 23 -16.03 2.90 -19.41
CA GLU A 23 -14.66 3.09 -19.91
C GLU A 23 -13.94 4.10 -18.99
N PRO A 24 -12.78 3.71 -18.40
CA PRO A 24 -12.07 4.58 -17.49
C PRO A 24 -11.59 5.85 -18.22
N LYS A 25 -11.82 6.99 -17.61
CA LYS A 25 -11.28 8.28 -18.07
C LYS A 25 -9.75 8.24 -17.98
N ASP A 26 -9.07 9.08 -18.77
CA ASP A 26 -7.59 9.03 -18.83
C ASP A 26 -6.93 9.28 -17.46
N TRP A 27 -7.49 10.15 -16.64
CA TRP A 27 -7.00 10.36 -15.27
C TRP A 27 -7.20 9.15 -14.35
N GLU A 28 -8.27 8.36 -14.54
CA GLU A 28 -8.53 7.14 -13.76
C GLU A 28 -7.53 6.04 -14.08
N LYS A 29 -7.00 6.02 -15.29
CA LYS A 29 -5.96 5.07 -15.72
C LYS A 29 -4.64 5.29 -14.97
N LEU A 30 -4.39 6.52 -14.52
CA LEU A 30 -3.18 6.94 -13.83
C LEU A 30 -3.41 7.19 -12.33
N LEU A 31 -4.60 6.85 -11.82
CA LEU A 31 -4.91 6.97 -10.41
C LEU A 31 -4.50 5.70 -9.65
N TYR A 32 -3.70 5.89 -8.62
CA TYR A 32 -3.26 4.86 -7.68
C TYR A 32 -3.75 5.18 -6.28
N MET A 33 -4.09 4.15 -5.53
CA MET A 33 -4.49 4.27 -4.13
C MET A 33 -3.56 3.47 -3.25
N MET A 34 -3.15 4.05 -2.13
CA MET A 34 -2.30 3.40 -1.15
C MET A 34 -2.98 3.40 0.21
N ASP A 35 -3.03 2.22 0.83
CA ASP A 35 -3.60 2.03 2.15
C ASP A 35 -2.87 0.93 2.93
N SER A 36 -3.10 0.86 4.23
CA SER A 36 -2.58 -0.20 5.10
C SER A 36 -3.65 -0.80 5.98
N THR A 37 -3.59 -2.11 6.11
CA THR A 37 -4.43 -2.88 7.03
C THR A 37 -3.56 -3.55 8.08
N THR A 38 -3.95 -3.43 9.35
CA THR A 38 -3.25 -4.11 10.45
C THR A 38 -3.95 -5.42 10.76
N ILE A 39 -3.20 -6.52 10.67
CA ILE A 39 -3.65 -7.85 11.08
C ILE A 39 -3.09 -8.11 12.47
N THR A 40 -3.99 -8.25 13.45
CA THR A 40 -3.62 -8.62 14.81
C THR A 40 -3.45 -10.14 14.88
N LEU A 41 -2.30 -10.58 15.36
CA LEU A 41 -1.99 -11.99 15.53
C LEU A 41 -2.27 -12.42 16.98
N PHE A 42 -2.47 -13.72 17.17
CA PHE A 42 -2.65 -14.28 18.51
C PHE A 42 -1.46 -13.99 19.42
N ASP A 43 -1.70 -13.90 20.72
CA ASP A 43 -0.72 -13.45 21.73
C ASP A 43 0.61 -14.23 21.74
N ASN A 44 0.63 -15.43 21.16
CA ASN A 44 1.81 -16.30 21.11
C ASN A 44 2.59 -16.24 19.79
N ILE A 45 2.07 -15.57 18.77
CA ILE A 45 2.68 -15.50 17.43
C ILE A 45 3.34 -14.12 17.26
N LEU A 46 4.61 -14.11 16.86
CA LEU A 46 5.40 -12.91 16.63
C LEU A 46 5.45 -11.93 17.83
N LYS A 47 5.69 -12.46 19.01
CA LYS A 47 5.97 -11.64 20.21
C LYS A 47 7.15 -10.70 19.91
N GLY A 48 6.94 -9.41 20.05
CA GLY A 48 7.95 -8.37 19.79
C GLY A 48 7.80 -7.61 18.45
N VAL A 49 6.94 -8.07 17.55
CA VAL A 49 6.68 -7.43 16.24
C VAL A 49 5.42 -6.53 16.27
N GLY A 50 4.71 -6.54 17.40
CA GLY A 50 3.46 -5.79 17.56
C GLY A 50 3.65 -4.36 18.05
N ARG A 51 2.59 -3.58 17.91
CA ARG A 51 2.50 -2.23 18.47
C ARG A 51 2.60 -2.29 20.00
N HIS A 52 3.35 -1.37 20.64
CA HIS A 52 3.33 -1.22 22.09
C HIS A 52 1.92 -0.80 22.54
N PRO A 53 1.19 -1.64 23.27
CA PRO A 53 -0.12 -1.26 23.75
C PRO A 53 0.04 -0.32 24.98
N LYS A 54 -0.88 0.62 25.10
CA LYS A 54 -1.00 1.47 26.29
C LYS A 54 -1.29 0.67 27.58
N SER A 55 -1.68 -0.59 27.47
CA SER A 55 -2.09 -1.51 28.54
C SER A 55 -1.04 -2.58 28.92
N GLY A 56 0.20 -2.45 28.50
CA GLY A 56 1.31 -3.31 28.95
C GLY A 56 1.40 -4.72 28.33
N LYS A 57 0.37 -5.23 27.64
CA LYS A 57 0.42 -6.53 26.93
C LYS A 57 0.82 -6.32 25.48
N LYS A 58 2.00 -6.81 25.09
CA LYS A 58 2.46 -6.79 23.70
C LYS A 58 1.65 -7.80 22.90
N LYS A 59 0.81 -7.32 21.99
CA LYS A 59 0.16 -8.18 20.98
C LYS A 59 0.99 -8.19 19.71
N GLY A 60 1.25 -9.36 19.16
CA GLY A 60 1.85 -9.52 17.84
C GLY A 60 0.92 -8.92 16.79
N GLY A 61 1.49 -8.25 15.80
CA GLY A 61 0.73 -7.68 14.69
C GLY A 61 1.57 -7.49 13.45
N MET A 62 0.93 -7.66 12.33
CA MET A 62 1.52 -7.45 11.02
C MET A 62 0.71 -6.40 10.28
N LYS A 63 1.37 -5.50 9.58
CA LYS A 63 0.74 -4.50 8.75
C LYS A 63 0.95 -4.87 7.29
N VAL A 64 -0.13 -4.86 6.54
CA VAL A 64 -0.15 -5.10 5.10
C VAL A 64 -0.38 -3.75 4.43
N HIS A 65 0.62 -3.27 3.72
CA HIS A 65 0.50 -2.07 2.90
C HIS A 65 0.22 -2.48 1.46
N THR A 66 -0.70 -1.79 0.82
CA THR A 66 -1.13 -2.11 -0.53
C THR A 66 -1.16 -0.86 -1.39
N VAL A 67 -0.59 -0.95 -2.60
CA VAL A 67 -0.78 0.04 -3.64
C VAL A 67 -1.59 -0.61 -4.76
N MET A 68 -2.74 -0.02 -5.08
CA MET A 68 -3.65 -0.51 -6.13
C MET A 68 -3.79 0.53 -7.23
N LYS A 69 -3.90 0.04 -8.46
CA LYS A 69 -4.35 0.86 -9.58
C LYS A 69 -5.88 0.94 -9.57
N TYR A 70 -6.45 2.15 -9.47
CA TYR A 70 -7.87 2.36 -9.22
C TYR A 70 -8.80 1.62 -10.19
N HIS A 71 -8.64 1.85 -11.50
CA HIS A 71 -9.56 1.31 -12.50
C HIS A 71 -9.46 -0.21 -12.71
N VAL A 72 -8.33 -0.81 -12.32
CA VAL A 72 -8.10 -2.27 -12.45
C VAL A 72 -8.58 -3.02 -11.21
N GLY A 73 -8.51 -2.36 -10.04
CA GLY A 73 -8.87 -2.96 -8.75
C GLY A 73 -7.91 -4.07 -8.29
N VAL A 74 -6.69 -4.11 -8.87
CA VAL A 74 -5.69 -5.15 -8.56
C VAL A 74 -4.52 -4.52 -7.81
N PRO A 75 -4.05 -5.15 -6.72
CA PRO A 75 -2.84 -4.73 -6.05
C PRO A 75 -1.62 -4.81 -6.97
N MET A 76 -0.85 -3.72 -7.05
CA MET A 76 0.43 -3.68 -7.76
C MET A 76 1.60 -3.94 -6.85
N VAL A 77 1.50 -3.44 -5.61
CA VAL A 77 2.52 -3.62 -4.57
C VAL A 77 1.82 -4.05 -3.30
N VAL A 78 2.33 -5.10 -2.69
CA VAL A 78 1.93 -5.53 -1.35
C VAL A 78 3.19 -5.67 -0.51
N LEU A 79 3.27 -4.92 0.58
CA LEU A 79 4.39 -4.93 1.51
C LEU A 79 3.91 -5.33 2.90
N LEU A 80 4.57 -6.32 3.47
CA LEU A 80 4.31 -6.79 4.82
C LEU A 80 5.35 -6.20 5.77
N THR A 81 4.89 -5.51 6.81
CA THR A 81 5.77 -4.94 7.84
C THR A 81 5.26 -5.31 9.24
N SER A 82 6.09 -5.09 10.25
CA SER A 82 5.62 -5.19 11.63
C SER A 82 4.58 -4.09 11.92
N ALA A 83 3.57 -4.38 12.74
CA ALA A 83 2.58 -3.39 13.12
C ALA A 83 3.15 -2.18 13.88
N ALA A 84 4.39 -2.29 14.37
CA ALA A 84 5.12 -1.19 15.03
C ALA A 84 5.80 -0.23 14.04
N LYS A 85 5.97 -0.63 12.78
CA LYS A 85 6.64 0.19 11.76
C LYS A 85 5.70 1.29 11.25
N HIS A 86 6.22 2.49 11.06
CA HIS A 86 5.44 3.61 10.55
C HIS A 86 5.09 3.44 9.07
N ASP A 87 3.93 3.95 8.67
CA ASP A 87 3.38 3.76 7.32
C ASP A 87 4.20 4.45 6.23
N HIS A 88 4.86 5.58 6.54
CA HIS A 88 5.64 6.35 5.57
C HIS A 88 6.82 5.57 4.95
N TYR A 89 7.28 4.47 5.59
CA TYR A 89 8.35 3.65 5.01
C TYR A 89 8.00 3.04 3.66
N LEU A 90 6.70 2.79 3.41
CA LEU A 90 6.26 2.27 2.12
C LEU A 90 6.51 3.25 0.97
N LEU A 91 6.40 4.56 1.22
CA LEU A 91 6.59 5.57 0.18
C LEU A 91 7.95 5.47 -0.52
N LYS A 92 8.99 5.01 0.20
CA LYS A 92 10.34 4.82 -0.37
C LYS A 92 10.39 3.72 -1.43
N GLU A 93 9.49 2.75 -1.33
CA GLU A 93 9.44 1.60 -2.23
C GLU A 93 8.45 1.81 -3.40
N VAL A 94 7.68 2.90 -3.35
CA VAL A 94 6.67 3.20 -4.38
C VAL A 94 7.32 3.99 -5.51
N HIS A 95 7.29 3.39 -6.70
CA HIS A 95 7.67 4.02 -7.96
C HIS A 95 6.49 3.90 -8.93
N LEU A 96 5.99 5.03 -9.38
CA LEU A 96 4.83 5.10 -10.26
C LEU A 96 5.21 5.74 -11.61
N PRO A 97 4.46 5.47 -12.68
CA PRO A 97 4.64 6.15 -13.95
C PRO A 97 4.50 7.66 -13.80
N LYS A 98 5.20 8.40 -14.63
CA LYS A 98 5.04 9.85 -14.74
C LYS A 98 3.58 10.22 -15.02
N ASP A 99 3.15 11.37 -14.54
CA ASP A 99 1.79 11.91 -14.65
C ASP A 99 0.73 11.07 -13.88
N SER A 100 1.18 10.20 -12.96
CA SER A 100 0.30 9.47 -12.05
C SER A 100 -0.17 10.36 -10.89
N THR A 101 -1.35 10.03 -10.37
CA THR A 101 -1.86 10.58 -9.11
C THR A 101 -1.88 9.49 -8.06
N LEU A 102 -1.30 9.76 -6.88
CA LEU A 102 -1.29 8.84 -5.76
C LEU A 102 -2.18 9.36 -4.63
N ALA A 103 -3.31 8.69 -4.40
CA ALA A 103 -4.17 8.95 -3.26
C ALA A 103 -3.75 8.09 -2.06
N MET A 104 -3.59 8.72 -0.89
CA MET A 104 -3.15 8.04 0.34
C MET A 104 -3.74 8.70 1.57
N ASP A 105 -3.76 7.96 2.69
CA ASP A 105 -4.15 8.50 3.98
C ASP A 105 -3.03 9.39 4.58
N ARG A 106 -3.42 10.28 5.50
CA ARG A 106 -2.51 11.18 6.23
C ARG A 106 -1.44 10.45 7.04
N GLY A 107 -1.62 9.19 7.36
CA GLY A 107 -0.61 8.35 8.02
C GLY A 107 0.69 8.20 7.22
N TYR A 108 0.66 8.51 5.92
CA TYR A 108 1.83 8.42 5.03
C TYR A 108 2.58 9.73 4.83
N VAL A 109 2.30 10.78 5.60
CA VAL A 109 2.95 12.08 5.43
C VAL A 109 4.45 11.97 5.64
N ASP A 110 5.21 12.18 4.56
CA ASP A 110 6.66 12.28 4.52
C ASP A 110 7.06 13.30 3.44
N ILE A 111 7.45 14.50 3.87
CA ILE A 111 7.71 15.62 2.97
C ILE A 111 8.84 15.31 1.99
N ALA A 112 9.89 14.62 2.45
CA ALA A 112 11.03 14.26 1.58
C ALA A 112 10.58 13.28 0.47
N GLN A 113 9.71 12.33 0.80
CA GLN A 113 9.16 11.40 -0.19
C GLN A 113 8.17 12.09 -1.14
N PHE A 114 7.40 13.06 -0.66
CA PHE A 114 6.53 13.84 -1.52
C PHE A 114 7.32 14.67 -2.53
N GLN A 115 8.42 15.28 -2.09
CA GLN A 115 9.31 15.99 -3.00
C GLN A 115 9.86 15.05 -4.08
N ARG A 116 10.38 13.88 -3.70
CA ARG A 116 10.87 12.86 -4.64
C ARG A 116 9.78 12.45 -5.66
N LEU A 117 8.57 12.14 -5.19
CA LEU A 117 7.45 11.77 -6.06
C LEU A 117 7.09 12.90 -7.03
N THR A 118 7.08 14.15 -6.55
CA THR A 118 6.84 15.32 -7.40
C THR A 118 7.93 15.49 -8.48
N GLU A 119 9.20 15.28 -8.13
CA GLU A 119 10.32 15.30 -9.08
C GLU A 119 10.21 14.16 -10.10
N GLU A 120 9.68 13.02 -9.72
CA GLU A 120 9.35 11.90 -10.61
C GLU A 120 8.09 12.16 -11.47
N GLY A 121 7.39 13.27 -11.24
CA GLY A 121 6.16 13.65 -11.97
C GLY A 121 4.90 12.94 -11.47
N VAL A 122 4.86 12.56 -10.18
CA VAL A 122 3.69 11.99 -9.50
C VAL A 122 3.04 13.07 -8.62
N CYS A 123 1.72 13.20 -8.73
CA CYS A 123 0.90 14.13 -7.94
C CYS A 123 0.24 13.45 -6.76
#